data_460fb4e554ec7b0d88893e77600d0af8
#
_entry.id   460fb4e554ec7b0d88893e77600d0af8
#
_cell.length_a   1.000
_cell.length_b   1.000
_cell.length_c   1.000
_cell.angle_alpha   90.00
_cell.angle_beta   90.00
_cell.angle_gamma   90.00
#
_symmetry.space_group_name_H-M   'P 1'
#
loop_
_entity.id
_entity.type
_entity.pdbx_description
1 polymer ?
#
loop_
_entity_poly.entity_id
_entity_poly.type
_entity_poly.pdbx_seq_one_letter_code
_entity_poly.pdbx_strand_id
1 'polypeptide(L)'
;SGTQVDHVQVSYSNDDSFEWFGGSVNCKYLVAYHGWDDDFDTDNGFSGKVQFCLGVRNPGIADQSISNGFESDNNGNGTTQEPFTKTVFSNVTFVGPVGQDPAFQNTTEYTKGNGLNPNNGSRLGQFQAAIQIRRNSHLSCFNSVAMGYPVGLLIENDKGSQTQEAAKNEVFKLNHIVFAGMGILGSDKNKSLQGGLCTDGTNIDATQTAFSETYFNTATGNVAYPAIADLKLSQPNSMAASPNYGPLTGSPLLGAADFTDVLLSSGFDKVSYIGAFASDKEADNWMSGWTNFDPQHTSY
;
A
#
# COMPACT_ATOMS: atom_id res chain seq x y z
N SER A 1 -5.23 22.27 11.66
CA SER A 1 -4.24 21.82 12.63
C SER A 1 -2.92 22.54 12.36
N GLY A 2 -2.21 22.95 13.42
CA GLY A 2 -0.86 23.51 13.31
C GLY A 2 0.25 22.46 13.37
N THR A 3 -0.12 21.16 13.44
CA THR A 3 0.83 20.06 13.47
C THR A 3 1.19 19.66 12.04
N GLN A 4 2.46 19.49 11.78
CA GLN A 4 3.03 18.92 10.57
C GLN A 4 3.80 17.67 10.95
N VAL A 5 3.65 16.61 10.16
CA VAL A 5 4.40 15.36 10.27
C VAL A 5 5.04 15.08 8.91
N ASP A 6 6.36 15.11 8.87
CA ASP A 6 7.11 14.81 7.65
C ASP A 6 8.48 14.21 7.96
N HIS A 7 9.05 13.54 6.95
CA HIS A 7 10.36 12.90 7.04
C HIS A 7 10.47 11.94 8.25
N VAL A 8 9.53 10.99 8.29
CA VAL A 8 9.50 9.94 9.32
C VAL A 8 9.72 8.58 8.68
N GLN A 9 10.67 7.82 9.21
CA GLN A 9 10.87 6.42 8.86
C GLN A 9 10.52 5.53 10.06
N VAL A 10 9.71 4.51 9.81
CA VAL A 10 9.46 3.40 10.73
C VAL A 10 10.06 2.15 10.13
N SER A 11 10.89 1.44 10.90
CA SER A 11 11.58 0.24 10.46
C SER A 11 11.35 -0.89 11.43
N TYR A 12 10.96 -2.06 10.90
CA TYR A 12 10.79 -3.29 11.69
C TYR A 12 9.82 -3.12 12.88
N SER A 13 8.72 -2.37 12.69
CA SER A 13 7.62 -2.34 13.67
C SER A 13 7.08 -3.76 13.90
N ASN A 14 6.65 -4.06 15.11
CA ASN A 14 6.05 -5.37 15.44
C ASN A 14 4.54 -5.45 15.11
N ASP A 15 4.02 -4.42 14.56
CA ASP A 15 2.64 -4.20 14.13
C ASP A 15 2.71 -3.25 12.93
N ASP A 16 1.71 -2.40 12.73
CA ASP A 16 1.71 -1.41 11.67
C ASP A 16 2.92 -0.47 11.72
N SER A 17 3.35 -0.02 10.56
CA SER A 17 4.40 0.99 10.49
C SER A 17 3.85 2.38 10.80
N PHE A 18 2.69 2.71 10.25
CA PHE A 18 1.96 3.95 10.54
C PHE A 18 0.48 3.64 10.71
N GLU A 19 -0.08 4.01 11.85
CA GLU A 19 -1.49 3.80 12.16
C GLU A 19 -2.12 5.10 12.68
N TRP A 20 -3.32 5.45 12.17
CA TRP A 20 -4.06 6.65 12.57
C TRP A 20 -5.46 6.30 13.07
N PHE A 21 -5.68 6.47 14.34
CA PHE A 21 -7.01 6.36 14.98
C PHE A 21 -7.71 7.73 15.02
N GLY A 22 -8.18 8.19 13.87
CA GLY A 22 -8.88 9.48 13.78
C GLY A 22 -7.96 10.69 13.63
N GLY A 23 -8.56 11.86 13.68
CA GLY A 23 -7.85 13.13 13.49
C GLY A 23 -7.74 13.56 12.03
N SER A 24 -6.93 14.62 11.80
CA SER A 24 -6.82 15.25 10.47
C SER A 24 -5.42 15.83 10.22
N VAL A 25 -4.39 15.24 10.81
CA VAL A 25 -3.02 15.67 10.57
C VAL A 25 -2.61 15.33 9.13
N ASN A 26 -1.96 16.27 8.45
CA ASN A 26 -1.39 16.01 7.13
C ASN A 26 0.05 15.53 7.29
N CYS A 27 0.43 14.56 6.45
CA CYS A 27 1.74 13.96 6.50
C CYS A 27 2.40 13.95 5.11
N LYS A 28 3.73 14.05 5.06
CA LYS A 28 4.52 13.88 3.82
C LYS A 28 5.83 13.16 4.11
N TYR A 29 6.37 12.51 3.08
CA TYR A 29 7.68 11.86 3.13
C TYR A 29 7.78 10.83 4.26
N LEU A 30 6.91 9.84 4.19
CA LEU A 30 6.87 8.73 5.13
C LEU A 30 7.50 7.47 4.52
N VAL A 31 8.30 6.77 5.31
CA VAL A 31 8.91 5.50 4.91
C VAL A 31 8.51 4.40 5.89
N ALA A 32 7.74 3.42 5.41
CA ALA A 32 7.44 2.17 6.10
C ALA A 32 8.41 1.09 5.58
N TYR A 33 9.28 0.59 6.44
CA TYR A 33 10.34 -0.31 6.04
C TYR A 33 10.33 -1.58 6.86
N HIS A 34 9.93 -2.68 6.21
CA HIS A 34 9.96 -4.01 6.80
C HIS A 34 9.13 -4.16 8.08
N GLY A 35 7.99 -3.45 8.19
CA GLY A 35 7.02 -3.66 9.27
C GLY A 35 6.42 -5.07 9.23
N TRP A 36 5.82 -5.49 10.33
CA TRP A 36 5.21 -6.81 10.43
C TRP A 36 3.80 -6.84 9.85
N ASP A 37 2.91 -5.93 10.26
CA ASP A 37 1.55 -5.84 9.74
C ASP A 37 1.45 -4.83 8.59
N ASP A 38 0.62 -3.84 8.61
CA ASP A 38 0.39 -2.97 7.48
C ASP A 38 1.42 -1.83 7.36
N ASP A 39 1.67 -1.34 6.15
CA ASP A 39 2.56 -0.19 5.98
C ASP A 39 1.88 1.10 6.44
N PHE A 40 0.59 1.27 6.09
CA PHE A 40 -0.22 2.43 6.47
C PHE A 40 -1.64 1.98 6.78
N ASP A 41 -2.05 2.04 8.04
CA ASP A 41 -3.43 1.78 8.49
C ASP A 41 -4.15 3.07 8.89
N THR A 42 -5.43 3.16 8.52
CA THR A 42 -6.28 4.31 8.83
C THR A 42 -7.62 3.86 9.37
N ASP A 43 -8.00 4.38 10.54
CA ASP A 43 -9.20 3.95 11.26
C ASP A 43 -9.86 5.14 11.98
N ASN A 44 -11.04 4.90 12.52
CA ASN A 44 -11.75 5.72 13.50
C ASN A 44 -11.88 7.20 13.12
N GLY A 45 -12.15 7.49 11.83
CA GLY A 45 -12.43 8.82 11.34
C GLY A 45 -11.21 9.65 10.98
N PHE A 46 -10.07 9.03 10.69
CA PHE A 46 -8.92 9.76 10.15
C PHE A 46 -9.27 10.41 8.80
N SER A 47 -8.92 11.68 8.64
CA SER A 47 -9.24 12.48 7.45
C SER A 47 -8.08 13.36 6.98
N GLY A 48 -6.85 13.01 7.35
CA GLY A 48 -5.63 13.70 6.92
C GLY A 48 -5.35 13.51 5.42
N LYS A 49 -4.47 14.37 4.89
CA LYS A 49 -3.92 14.28 3.54
C LYS A 49 -2.47 13.82 3.64
N VAL A 50 -2.14 12.76 2.91
CA VAL A 50 -0.84 12.11 3.02
C VAL A 50 -0.21 11.98 1.63
N GLN A 51 1.05 12.41 1.47
CA GLN A 51 1.72 12.42 0.16
C GLN A 51 3.20 12.03 0.26
N PHE A 52 3.71 11.42 -0.81
CA PHE A 52 5.08 10.94 -0.91
C PHE A 52 5.42 9.92 0.16
N CYS A 53 4.83 8.74 0.04
CA CYS A 53 5.04 7.63 0.95
C CYS A 53 5.71 6.46 0.24
N LEU A 54 6.59 5.79 0.94
CA LEU A 54 7.23 4.56 0.50
C LEU A 54 6.92 3.45 1.50
N GLY A 55 6.33 2.34 1.03
CA GLY A 55 6.23 1.08 1.76
C GLY A 55 7.12 0.03 1.11
N VAL A 56 7.96 -0.63 1.88
CA VAL A 56 8.85 -1.70 1.40
C VAL A 56 8.72 -2.91 2.30
N ARG A 57 8.25 -4.01 1.73
CA ARG A 57 8.03 -5.26 2.48
C ARG A 57 9.28 -6.12 2.50
N ASN A 58 9.56 -6.75 3.64
CA ASN A 58 10.53 -7.84 3.70
C ASN A 58 9.79 -9.16 3.39
N PRO A 59 10.20 -9.93 2.38
CA PRO A 59 9.50 -11.17 1.99
C PRO A 59 9.40 -12.22 3.10
N GLY A 60 10.27 -12.15 4.10
CA GLY A 60 10.29 -13.06 5.25
C GLY A 60 9.55 -12.56 6.49
N ILE A 61 8.86 -11.42 6.41
CA ILE A 61 8.21 -10.78 7.57
C ILE A 61 6.77 -10.44 7.22
N ALA A 62 5.82 -11.15 7.83
CA ALA A 62 4.39 -10.83 7.71
C ALA A 62 3.65 -11.24 8.98
N ASP A 63 2.64 -10.47 9.36
CA ASP A 63 1.83 -10.75 10.54
C ASP A 63 0.78 -11.86 10.29
N GLN A 64 0.40 -12.53 11.35
CA GLN A 64 -0.66 -13.55 11.31
C GLN A 64 -2.05 -12.95 11.02
N SER A 65 -2.24 -11.66 11.24
CA SER A 65 -3.45 -10.90 10.87
C SER A 65 -3.54 -10.65 9.37
N ILE A 66 -2.41 -10.80 8.67
CA ILE A 66 -2.24 -10.67 7.22
C ILE A 66 -1.86 -9.24 6.82
N SER A 67 -0.67 -9.11 6.27
CA SER A 67 -0.02 -7.83 6.00
C SER A 67 -0.41 -7.23 4.65
N ASN A 68 -0.70 -5.93 4.63
CA ASN A 68 -1.05 -5.16 3.45
C ASN A 68 -0.13 -3.93 3.27
N GLY A 69 -0.28 -3.24 2.15
CA GLY A 69 0.28 -1.90 1.97
C GLY A 69 -0.60 -0.86 2.67
N PHE A 70 -1.85 -0.75 2.24
CA PHE A 70 -2.91 -0.07 2.99
C PHE A 70 -3.86 -1.08 3.62
N GLU A 71 -4.18 -0.87 4.89
CA GLU A 71 -5.46 -1.29 5.49
C GLU A 71 -6.27 -0.03 5.82
N SER A 72 -7.58 -0.05 5.59
CA SER A 72 -8.42 1.09 5.95
C SER A 72 -9.80 0.65 6.41
N ASP A 73 -10.12 1.02 7.64
CA ASP A 73 -11.38 0.75 8.31
C ASP A 73 -12.10 2.06 8.68
N ASN A 74 -13.43 2.05 8.70
CA ASN A 74 -14.14 3.12 9.38
C ASN A 74 -14.12 2.94 10.90
N ASN A 75 -14.30 1.71 11.34
CA ASN A 75 -14.06 1.24 12.70
C ASN A 75 -14.12 -0.30 12.73
N GLY A 76 -13.60 -0.91 13.78
CA GLY A 76 -13.49 -2.37 13.90
C GLY A 76 -14.81 -3.15 13.77
N ASN A 77 -15.97 -2.50 13.82
CA ASN A 77 -17.29 -3.12 13.62
C ASN A 77 -17.88 -2.82 12.23
N GLY A 78 -17.23 -2.01 11.40
CA GLY A 78 -17.71 -1.64 10.07
C GLY A 78 -19.04 -0.89 10.12
N THR A 79 -19.24 -0.03 11.12
CA THR A 79 -20.46 0.77 11.24
C THR A 79 -20.37 2.04 10.40
N THR A 80 -21.49 2.75 10.28
CA THR A 80 -21.56 4.06 9.64
C THR A 80 -21.32 5.21 10.63
N GLN A 81 -20.60 4.94 11.72
CA GLN A 81 -20.28 5.94 12.72
C GLN A 81 -19.44 7.08 12.12
N GLU A 82 -19.84 8.31 12.39
CA GLU A 82 -19.10 9.50 12.02
C GLU A 82 -18.16 9.97 13.15
N PRO A 83 -17.05 10.64 12.82
CA PRO A 83 -16.62 10.95 11.44
C PRO A 83 -16.14 9.71 10.70
N PHE A 84 -16.47 9.60 9.41
CA PHE A 84 -15.92 8.54 8.58
C PHE A 84 -14.41 8.67 8.40
N THR A 85 -13.71 7.52 8.37
CA THR A 85 -12.36 7.43 7.84
C THR A 85 -12.39 7.78 6.36
N LYS A 86 -11.82 8.93 6.00
CA LYS A 86 -11.86 9.49 4.63
C LYS A 86 -10.55 10.20 4.28
N THR A 87 -9.46 9.57 4.61
CA THR A 87 -8.13 10.06 4.27
C THR A 87 -7.91 10.11 2.76
N VAL A 88 -7.04 11.00 2.31
CA VAL A 88 -6.64 11.08 0.90
C VAL A 88 -5.14 10.90 0.81
N PHE A 89 -4.71 9.84 0.12
CA PHE A 89 -3.32 9.61 -0.23
C PHE A 89 -3.04 10.01 -1.68
N SER A 90 -1.82 10.46 -1.95
CA SER A 90 -1.31 10.66 -3.31
C SER A 90 0.19 10.37 -3.37
N ASN A 91 0.68 9.92 -4.51
CA ASN A 91 2.10 9.66 -4.75
C ASN A 91 2.71 8.68 -3.74
N VAL A 92 2.09 7.51 -3.60
CA VAL A 92 2.60 6.39 -2.81
C VAL A 92 3.31 5.39 -3.72
N THR A 93 4.41 4.83 -3.25
CA THR A 93 5.09 3.68 -3.87
C THR A 93 5.11 2.52 -2.89
N PHE A 94 4.51 1.40 -3.28
CA PHE A 94 4.56 0.15 -2.53
C PHE A 94 5.41 -0.88 -3.24
N VAL A 95 6.38 -1.43 -2.54
CA VAL A 95 7.24 -2.51 -2.99
C VAL A 95 6.90 -3.77 -2.18
N GLY A 96 6.07 -4.61 -2.76
CA GLY A 96 5.62 -5.85 -2.16
C GLY A 96 6.71 -6.94 -2.14
N PRO A 97 6.39 -8.10 -1.57
CA PRO A 97 7.37 -9.16 -1.33
C PRO A 97 8.04 -9.67 -2.62
N VAL A 98 7.31 -9.82 -3.73
CA VAL A 98 7.89 -10.23 -5.03
C VAL A 98 8.81 -9.14 -5.59
N GLY A 99 8.56 -7.87 -5.26
CA GLY A 99 9.42 -6.76 -5.64
C GLY A 99 10.79 -6.83 -4.97
N GLN A 100 10.89 -7.47 -3.80
CA GLN A 100 12.14 -7.68 -3.09
C GLN A 100 12.78 -9.04 -3.39
N ASP A 101 11.97 -10.08 -3.55
CA ASP A 101 12.43 -11.43 -3.90
C ASP A 101 11.54 -12.04 -5.00
N PRO A 102 12.03 -12.12 -6.24
CA PRO A 102 11.28 -12.74 -7.33
C PRO A 102 10.94 -14.22 -7.14
N ALA A 103 11.61 -14.90 -6.20
CA ALA A 103 11.33 -16.30 -5.85
C ALA A 103 10.34 -16.44 -4.69
N PHE A 104 9.80 -15.34 -4.20
CA PHE A 104 8.86 -15.30 -3.07
C PHE A 104 7.67 -16.24 -3.28
N GLN A 105 7.32 -16.96 -2.22
CA GLN A 105 6.13 -17.77 -2.14
C GLN A 105 5.31 -17.33 -0.91
N ASN A 106 4.05 -17.03 -1.12
CA ASN A 106 3.18 -16.55 -0.04
C ASN A 106 2.66 -17.69 0.82
N THR A 107 3.57 -18.37 1.51
CA THR A 107 3.29 -19.46 2.43
C THR A 107 3.85 -19.16 3.81
N THR A 108 3.25 -19.74 4.83
CA THR A 108 3.72 -19.57 6.22
C THR A 108 5.14 -20.09 6.45
N GLU A 109 5.57 -21.09 5.68
CA GLU A 109 6.94 -21.60 5.71
C GLU A 109 7.94 -20.58 5.20
N TYR A 110 7.58 -19.84 4.15
CA TYR A 110 8.43 -18.79 3.58
C TYR A 110 8.48 -17.55 4.47
N THR A 111 7.33 -17.12 4.99
CA THR A 111 7.15 -15.88 5.77
C THR A 111 7.31 -16.07 7.28
N LYS A 112 7.97 -17.11 7.73
CA LYS A 112 8.15 -17.42 9.17
C LYS A 112 9.15 -16.51 9.91
N GLY A 113 9.35 -15.30 9.40
CA GLY A 113 10.18 -14.30 10.05
C GLY A 113 11.65 -14.43 9.82
N ASN A 114 12.08 -15.29 8.90
CA ASN A 114 13.49 -15.42 8.50
C ASN A 114 14.48 -15.43 9.70
N GLY A 115 14.08 -16.00 10.82
CA GLY A 115 14.83 -15.99 12.09
C GLY A 115 14.64 -14.72 12.93
N LEU A 116 13.87 -13.75 12.48
CA LEU A 116 13.61 -12.48 13.17
C LEU A 116 12.34 -12.55 14.05
N ASN A 117 11.96 -13.70 14.54
CA ASN A 117 10.74 -13.92 15.29
C ASN A 117 10.53 -12.92 16.43
N PRO A 118 9.64 -11.94 16.31
CA PRO A 118 9.10 -11.28 17.48
C PRO A 118 8.25 -12.28 18.27
N ASN A 119 8.12 -12.05 19.56
CA ASN A 119 7.34 -12.92 20.44
C ASN A 119 5.82 -12.66 20.40
N ASN A 120 5.34 -11.94 19.37
CA ASN A 120 3.93 -11.55 19.24
C ASN A 120 3.08 -12.57 18.46
N GLY A 121 3.65 -13.65 17.95
CA GLY A 121 2.90 -14.66 17.17
C GLY A 121 2.87 -14.38 15.67
N SER A 122 3.44 -13.29 15.19
CA SER A 122 3.42 -12.86 13.78
C SER A 122 4.12 -13.80 12.80
N ARG A 123 4.92 -14.69 13.30
CA ARG A 123 5.78 -15.63 12.55
C ARG A 123 5.09 -16.60 11.60
N LEU A 124 3.77 -16.60 11.53
CA LEU A 124 2.98 -17.47 10.65
C LEU A 124 2.12 -16.65 9.69
N GLY A 125 2.48 -15.39 9.47
CA GLY A 125 1.74 -14.48 8.63
C GLY A 125 1.93 -14.70 7.14
N GLN A 126 1.12 -14.03 6.37
CA GLN A 126 1.15 -13.98 4.91
C GLN A 126 0.84 -12.56 4.44
N PHE A 127 1.21 -12.25 3.21
CA PHE A 127 0.86 -10.98 2.57
C PHE A 127 -0.47 -11.11 1.83
N GLN A 128 -1.20 -10.02 1.71
CA GLN A 128 -2.45 -9.97 0.98
C GLN A 128 -2.44 -8.87 -0.08
N ALA A 129 -2.95 -7.69 0.23
CA ALA A 129 -3.23 -6.68 -0.76
C ALA A 129 -2.25 -5.49 -0.71
N ALA A 130 -1.98 -4.89 -1.87
CA ALA A 130 -1.34 -3.58 -1.88
C ALA A 130 -2.28 -2.51 -1.30
N ILE A 131 -3.60 -2.63 -1.58
CA ILE A 131 -4.63 -1.70 -1.08
C ILE A 131 -5.81 -2.53 -0.58
N GLN A 132 -6.09 -2.50 0.73
CA GLN A 132 -7.29 -3.06 1.33
C GLN A 132 -8.17 -1.93 1.89
N ILE A 133 -9.42 -1.87 1.43
CA ILE A 133 -10.44 -0.94 1.93
C ILE A 133 -11.63 -1.77 2.40
N ARG A 134 -11.98 -1.64 3.67
CA ARG A 134 -13.00 -2.48 4.28
C ARG A 134 -13.82 -1.71 5.33
N ARG A 135 -14.82 -2.35 5.88
CA ARG A 135 -15.56 -1.88 7.06
C ARG A 135 -16.05 -0.43 6.94
N ASN A 136 -16.60 -0.08 5.77
CA ASN A 136 -17.13 1.25 5.47
C ASN A 136 -16.10 2.40 5.45
N SER A 137 -14.82 2.13 5.27
CA SER A 137 -13.84 3.19 5.03
C SER A 137 -14.08 3.89 3.70
N HIS A 138 -13.77 5.17 3.64
CA HIS A 138 -13.83 6.03 2.47
C HIS A 138 -12.43 6.52 2.05
N LEU A 139 -11.38 5.75 2.28
CA LEU A 139 -10.02 6.09 1.85
C LEU A 139 -9.98 6.31 0.34
N SER A 140 -9.42 7.43 -0.09
CA SER A 140 -9.11 7.70 -1.49
C SER A 140 -7.60 7.69 -1.72
N CYS A 141 -7.17 7.15 -2.87
CA CYS A 141 -5.75 7.14 -3.28
C CYS A 141 -5.62 7.53 -4.75
N PHE A 142 -4.60 8.37 -5.03
CA PHE A 142 -4.34 8.91 -6.36
C PHE A 142 -2.84 8.80 -6.70
N ASN A 143 -2.54 8.77 -8.00
CA ASN A 143 -1.17 8.92 -8.52
C ASN A 143 -0.15 8.00 -7.84
N SER A 144 -0.54 6.77 -7.56
CA SER A 144 0.26 5.85 -6.76
C SER A 144 0.59 4.56 -7.51
N VAL A 145 1.70 3.93 -7.14
CA VAL A 145 2.15 2.69 -7.75
C VAL A 145 2.39 1.63 -6.69
N ALA A 146 1.97 0.41 -6.99
CA ALA A 146 2.29 -0.76 -6.18
C ALA A 146 2.78 -1.91 -7.06
N MET A 147 3.70 -2.72 -6.53
CA MET A 147 4.28 -3.81 -7.27
C MET A 147 4.48 -5.05 -6.40
N GLY A 148 4.27 -6.23 -6.99
CA GLY A 148 4.68 -7.49 -6.40
C GLY A 148 3.93 -7.95 -5.16
N TYR A 149 2.66 -7.56 -5.00
CA TYR A 149 1.76 -8.10 -3.98
C TYR A 149 0.96 -9.31 -4.51
N PRO A 150 0.51 -10.22 -3.64
CA PRO A 150 -0.40 -11.29 -4.04
C PRO A 150 -1.70 -10.77 -4.65
N VAL A 151 -2.27 -9.71 -4.08
CA VAL A 151 -3.49 -9.04 -4.53
C VAL A 151 -3.20 -7.55 -4.72
N GLY A 152 -3.66 -6.95 -5.82
CA GLY A 152 -3.55 -5.51 -6.02
C GLY A 152 -4.54 -4.73 -5.15
N LEU A 153 -5.83 -4.92 -5.40
CA LEU A 153 -6.92 -4.22 -4.73
C LEU A 153 -7.90 -5.17 -4.05
N LEU A 154 -8.27 -4.86 -2.83
CA LEU A 154 -9.30 -5.55 -2.08
C LEU A 154 -10.28 -4.53 -1.49
N ILE A 155 -11.50 -4.49 -2.05
CA ILE A 155 -12.63 -3.74 -1.50
C ILE A 155 -13.66 -4.76 -1.04
N GLU A 156 -13.83 -4.91 0.28
CA GLU A 156 -14.65 -5.97 0.81
C GLU A 156 -15.88 -5.49 1.59
N ASN A 157 -16.88 -6.35 1.67
CA ASN A 157 -18.12 -6.13 2.41
C ASN A 157 -18.33 -7.15 3.55
N ASP A 158 -17.30 -7.88 3.97
CA ASP A 158 -17.43 -8.97 4.95
C ASP A 158 -17.95 -8.46 6.30
N LYS A 159 -17.60 -7.22 6.64
CA LYS A 159 -18.08 -6.55 7.84
C LYS A 159 -18.39 -5.09 7.52
N GLY A 160 -19.61 -4.64 7.80
CA GLY A 160 -20.02 -3.31 7.37
C GLY A 160 -20.30 -3.26 5.87
N SER A 161 -21.40 -3.77 5.44
CA SER A 161 -21.79 -4.20 4.10
C SER A 161 -21.87 -3.13 2.99
N GLN A 162 -21.26 -1.96 3.13
CA GLN A 162 -21.44 -0.85 2.19
C GLN A 162 -20.14 -0.28 1.59
N THR A 163 -19.00 -0.92 1.81
CA THR A 163 -17.72 -0.42 1.28
C THR A 163 -17.73 -0.42 -0.26
N GLN A 164 -18.16 -1.51 -0.88
CA GLN A 164 -18.29 -1.59 -2.34
C GLN A 164 -19.36 -0.64 -2.89
N GLU A 165 -20.44 -0.40 -2.15
CA GLU A 165 -21.47 0.55 -2.55
C GLU A 165 -20.93 1.99 -2.49
N ALA A 166 -20.13 2.33 -1.50
CA ALA A 166 -19.43 3.60 -1.42
C ALA A 166 -18.48 3.80 -2.62
N ALA A 167 -17.77 2.76 -3.04
CA ALA A 167 -16.94 2.79 -4.24
C ALA A 167 -17.77 3.04 -5.52
N LYS A 168 -18.88 2.33 -5.69
CA LYS A 168 -19.80 2.52 -6.86
C LYS A 168 -20.35 3.93 -6.93
N ASN A 169 -20.65 4.54 -5.81
CA ASN A 169 -21.20 5.89 -5.69
C ASN A 169 -20.12 6.97 -5.65
N GLU A 170 -18.87 6.65 -5.95
CA GLU A 170 -17.72 7.57 -5.95
C GLU A 170 -17.53 8.33 -4.62
N VAL A 171 -17.94 7.75 -3.50
CA VAL A 171 -17.71 8.33 -2.16
C VAL A 171 -16.24 8.38 -1.84
N PHE A 172 -15.48 7.41 -2.34
CA PHE A 172 -14.02 7.42 -2.40
C PHE A 172 -13.54 7.04 -3.80
N LYS A 173 -12.29 7.34 -4.11
CA LYS A 173 -11.72 7.16 -5.44
C LYS A 173 -10.32 6.57 -5.38
N LEU A 174 -10.04 5.63 -6.30
CA LEU A 174 -8.71 5.08 -6.54
C LEU A 174 -8.37 5.31 -8.01
N ASN A 175 -7.81 6.48 -8.32
CA ASN A 175 -7.57 6.93 -9.69
C ASN A 175 -6.07 7.14 -9.95
N HIS A 176 -5.64 6.86 -11.18
CA HIS A 176 -4.23 6.92 -11.57
C HIS A 176 -3.36 6.00 -10.68
N ILE A 177 -3.87 4.80 -10.40
CA ILE A 177 -3.15 3.74 -9.70
C ILE A 177 -2.49 2.82 -10.72
N VAL A 178 -1.21 2.57 -10.52
CA VAL A 178 -0.44 1.64 -11.35
C VAL A 178 -0.12 0.40 -10.53
N PHE A 179 -0.52 -0.77 -11.04
CA PHE A 179 -0.12 -2.07 -10.51
C PHE A 179 0.86 -2.77 -11.44
N ALA A 180 1.89 -3.43 -10.89
CA ALA A 180 2.83 -4.21 -11.67
C ALA A 180 3.21 -5.52 -10.98
N GLY A 181 3.20 -6.63 -11.73
CA GLY A 181 3.60 -7.94 -11.22
C GLY A 181 2.75 -8.41 -10.05
N MET A 182 1.47 -8.05 -10.01
CA MET A 182 0.52 -8.55 -9.02
C MET A 182 0.14 -9.99 -9.30
N GLY A 183 -0.12 -10.75 -8.25
CA GLY A 183 -0.63 -12.08 -8.41
C GLY A 183 -2.01 -12.12 -9.05
N ILE A 184 -2.94 -11.33 -8.50
CA ILE A 184 -4.24 -11.01 -9.09
C ILE A 184 -4.50 -9.51 -8.93
N LEU A 185 -5.30 -8.93 -9.84
CA LEU A 185 -5.57 -7.48 -9.78
C LEU A 185 -6.55 -7.11 -8.67
N GLY A 186 -7.50 -7.96 -8.38
CA GLY A 186 -8.49 -7.65 -7.35
C GLY A 186 -9.16 -8.88 -6.75
N SER A 187 -9.59 -8.75 -5.51
CA SER A 187 -10.40 -9.72 -4.77
C SER A 187 -11.43 -9.00 -3.92
N ASP A 188 -12.53 -9.68 -3.59
CA ASP A 188 -13.60 -9.16 -2.74
C ASP A 188 -13.64 -9.83 -1.37
N LYS A 189 -12.77 -10.78 -1.13
CA LYS A 189 -12.75 -11.60 0.07
C LYS A 189 -11.56 -11.27 0.94
N ASN A 190 -11.80 -10.89 2.18
CA ASN A 190 -10.74 -10.83 3.18
C ASN A 190 -10.05 -12.19 3.29
N LYS A 191 -8.75 -12.17 3.61
CA LYS A 191 -7.89 -13.35 3.61
C LYS A 191 -7.73 -14.02 2.23
N SER A 192 -7.92 -13.25 1.17
CA SER A 192 -7.54 -13.67 -0.18
C SER A 192 -6.03 -13.70 -0.33
N LEU A 193 -5.51 -14.89 -0.56
CA LEU A 193 -4.08 -15.14 -0.66
C LEU A 193 -3.83 -15.83 -2.00
N GLN A 194 -3.08 -15.18 -2.89
CA GLN A 194 -2.74 -15.79 -4.16
C GLN A 194 -1.82 -17.00 -3.96
N GLY A 195 -2.11 -18.10 -4.65
CA GLY A 195 -1.34 -19.35 -4.58
C GLY A 195 -1.48 -20.08 -3.24
N GLY A 196 -2.20 -19.51 -2.31
CA GLY A 196 -2.59 -20.09 -1.04
C GLY A 196 -4.11 -20.22 -0.95
N LEU A 197 -4.53 -21.12 -0.14
CA LEU A 197 -5.92 -21.25 0.24
C LEU A 197 -6.36 -19.96 0.92
N CYS A 198 -7.52 -19.43 0.54
CA CYS A 198 -8.25 -18.58 1.48
C CYS A 198 -8.35 -19.35 2.79
N THR A 199 -7.85 -18.79 3.87
CA THR A 199 -7.79 -19.50 5.16
C THR A 199 -9.17 -19.80 5.73
N ASP A 200 -10.24 -19.19 5.19
CA ASP A 200 -11.64 -19.46 5.51
C ASP A 200 -12.27 -20.57 4.64
N GLY A 201 -11.48 -21.22 3.76
CA GLY A 201 -11.95 -22.27 2.87
C GLY A 201 -12.77 -21.79 1.67
N THR A 202 -12.97 -20.49 1.51
CA THR A 202 -13.61 -19.95 0.31
C THR A 202 -12.55 -19.80 -0.78
N ASN A 203 -12.57 -20.67 -1.78
CA ASN A 203 -11.82 -20.43 -2.99
C ASN A 203 -12.32 -19.14 -3.63
N ILE A 204 -11.38 -18.30 -4.07
CA ILE A 204 -11.73 -17.29 -5.08
C ILE A 204 -12.31 -18.08 -6.23
N ASP A 205 -13.56 -17.86 -6.55
CA ASP A 205 -14.15 -18.49 -7.73
C ASP A 205 -13.46 -17.89 -8.95
N ALA A 206 -12.49 -18.61 -9.49
CA ALA A 206 -11.73 -18.19 -10.66
C ALA A 206 -12.61 -17.99 -11.91
N THR A 207 -13.90 -18.31 -11.83
CA THR A 207 -14.86 -18.13 -12.93
C THR A 207 -15.58 -16.78 -12.85
N GLN A 208 -15.46 -16.02 -11.75
CA GLN A 208 -16.10 -14.73 -11.58
C GLN A 208 -15.05 -13.64 -11.38
N THR A 209 -15.16 -12.59 -12.18
CA THR A 209 -14.36 -11.36 -11.98
C THR A 209 -14.83 -10.67 -10.70
N ALA A 210 -13.90 -10.42 -9.77
CA ALA A 210 -14.19 -9.71 -8.55
C ALA A 210 -14.67 -8.26 -8.82
N PHE A 211 -15.50 -7.74 -7.92
CA PHE A 211 -15.89 -6.32 -7.95
C PHE A 211 -14.66 -5.42 -7.93
N SER A 212 -13.71 -5.71 -7.04
CA SER A 212 -12.47 -4.92 -6.88
C SER A 212 -11.64 -4.88 -8.17
N GLU A 213 -11.54 -6.00 -8.90
CA GLU A 213 -10.87 -6.04 -10.20
C GLU A 213 -11.61 -5.20 -11.24
N THR A 214 -12.94 -5.33 -11.31
CA THR A 214 -13.77 -4.53 -12.21
C THR A 214 -13.64 -3.04 -11.89
N TYR A 215 -13.69 -2.68 -10.61
CA TYR A 215 -13.50 -1.30 -10.16
C TYR A 215 -12.14 -0.75 -10.58
N PHE A 216 -11.05 -1.50 -10.33
CA PHE A 216 -9.71 -1.09 -10.75
C PHE A 216 -9.63 -0.86 -12.27
N ASN A 217 -10.16 -1.77 -13.07
CA ASN A 217 -10.10 -1.71 -14.54
C ASN A 217 -10.97 -0.60 -15.14
N THR A 218 -11.96 -0.11 -14.42
CA THR A 218 -12.90 0.95 -14.90
C THR A 218 -12.62 2.32 -14.31
N ALA A 219 -11.88 2.41 -13.21
CA ALA A 219 -11.50 3.67 -12.58
C ALA A 219 -10.52 4.46 -13.46
N THR A 220 -10.59 5.79 -13.34
CA THR A 220 -9.87 6.70 -14.21
C THR A 220 -8.35 6.57 -14.07
N GLY A 221 -7.68 6.34 -15.18
CA GLY A 221 -6.21 6.37 -15.27
C GLY A 221 -5.49 5.20 -14.60
N ASN A 222 -6.21 4.18 -14.15
CA ASN A 222 -5.60 2.98 -13.60
C ASN A 222 -5.02 2.10 -14.71
N VAL A 223 -3.83 1.55 -14.45
CA VAL A 223 -3.11 0.69 -15.41
C VAL A 223 -2.46 -0.48 -14.67
N ALA A 224 -2.54 -1.67 -15.27
CA ALA A 224 -1.84 -2.85 -14.79
C ALA A 224 -0.76 -3.29 -15.79
N TYR A 225 0.43 -3.58 -15.26
CA TYR A 225 1.55 -4.15 -16.01
C TYR A 225 1.82 -5.59 -15.55
N PRO A 226 2.05 -6.52 -16.47
CA PRO A 226 2.27 -7.92 -16.11
C PRO A 226 3.57 -8.15 -15.34
N ALA A 227 4.59 -7.31 -15.54
CA ALA A 227 5.88 -7.44 -14.87
C ALA A 227 6.33 -6.15 -14.19
N ILE A 228 7.02 -6.28 -13.05
CA ILE A 228 7.61 -5.14 -12.32
C ILE A 228 8.61 -4.39 -13.22
N ALA A 229 9.34 -5.11 -14.08
CA ALA A 229 10.30 -4.52 -15.01
C ALA A 229 9.68 -3.52 -15.99
N ASP A 230 8.38 -3.62 -16.28
CA ASP A 230 7.67 -2.71 -17.16
C ASP A 230 7.61 -1.28 -16.60
N LEU A 231 7.72 -1.13 -15.28
CA LEU A 231 7.78 0.18 -14.61
C LEU A 231 9.08 0.93 -14.87
N LYS A 232 10.14 0.24 -15.28
CA LYS A 232 11.47 0.83 -15.51
C LYS A 232 11.95 1.65 -14.31
N LEU A 233 11.96 1.03 -13.13
CA LEU A 233 12.53 1.62 -11.93
C LEU A 233 14.03 1.35 -11.84
N SER A 234 14.76 2.22 -11.14
CA SER A 234 16.21 2.12 -11.00
C SER A 234 16.64 0.84 -10.27
N GLN A 235 16.05 0.60 -9.09
CA GLN A 235 16.39 -0.54 -8.23
C GLN A 235 15.13 -1.12 -7.57
N PRO A 236 14.22 -1.74 -8.35
CA PRO A 236 12.94 -2.21 -7.80
C PRO A 236 13.09 -3.34 -6.78
N ASN A 237 14.20 -4.09 -6.82
CA ASN A 237 14.47 -5.26 -5.98
C ASN A 237 15.60 -5.02 -4.99
N SER A 238 15.88 -3.75 -4.64
CA SER A 238 17.06 -3.45 -3.83
C SER A 238 16.76 -3.55 -2.33
N MET A 239 17.49 -4.44 -1.65
CA MET A 239 17.70 -4.40 -0.20
C MET A 239 19.03 -3.70 0.14
N ALA A 240 19.48 -2.77 -0.71
CA ALA A 240 20.69 -2.02 -0.49
C ALA A 240 20.55 -1.03 0.66
N ALA A 241 21.68 -0.68 1.28
CA ALA A 241 21.70 0.34 2.35
C ALA A 241 21.27 1.75 1.89
N SER A 242 21.21 1.98 0.58
CA SER A 242 20.70 3.21 -0.03
C SER A 242 19.86 2.84 -1.27
N PRO A 243 18.64 2.38 -1.10
CA PRO A 243 17.80 1.97 -2.22
C PRO A 243 17.32 3.18 -3.03
N ASN A 244 17.12 2.97 -4.33
CA ASN A 244 16.59 3.97 -5.23
C ASN A 244 15.43 3.37 -6.03
N TYR A 245 14.22 3.75 -5.71
CA TYR A 245 12.99 3.31 -6.39
C TYR A 245 12.51 4.29 -7.45
N GLY A 246 13.35 5.28 -7.81
CA GLY A 246 13.02 6.30 -8.78
C GLY A 246 12.85 5.77 -10.21
N PRO A 247 11.91 6.34 -10.99
CA PRO A 247 11.68 5.94 -12.37
C PRO A 247 12.81 6.38 -13.29
N LEU A 248 13.26 5.46 -14.14
CA LEU A 248 14.22 5.69 -15.21
C LEU A 248 13.54 6.45 -16.38
N THR A 249 14.34 7.05 -17.24
CA THR A 249 13.86 7.65 -18.48
C THR A 249 13.02 6.65 -19.29
N GLY A 250 11.81 7.07 -19.69
CA GLY A 250 10.86 6.22 -20.42
C GLY A 250 10.03 5.30 -19.53
N SER A 251 10.07 5.48 -18.21
CA SER A 251 9.12 4.86 -17.30
C SER A 251 7.70 5.35 -17.58
N PRO A 252 6.68 4.46 -17.55
CA PRO A 252 5.29 4.84 -17.74
C PRO A 252 4.73 5.68 -16.57
N LEU A 253 5.46 5.80 -15.47
CA LEU A 253 5.07 6.63 -14.33
C LEU A 253 5.30 8.13 -14.57
N LEU A 254 6.20 8.47 -15.51
CA LEU A 254 6.56 9.85 -15.80
C LEU A 254 5.51 10.52 -16.68
N GLY A 255 5.06 11.72 -16.29
CA GLY A 255 4.04 12.48 -17.01
C GLY A 255 2.62 11.94 -16.89
N ALA A 256 2.37 10.98 -16.00
CA ALA A 256 1.11 10.25 -15.91
C ALA A 256 0.21 10.65 -14.71
N ALA A 257 0.70 11.50 -13.81
CA ALA A 257 -0.10 11.95 -12.68
C ALA A 257 -1.16 12.98 -13.08
N ASP A 258 -2.29 12.93 -12.40
CA ASP A 258 -3.41 13.88 -12.55
C ASP A 258 -3.81 14.45 -11.20
N PHE A 259 -3.92 15.78 -11.11
CA PHE A 259 -4.33 16.54 -9.92
C PHE A 259 -5.58 17.38 -10.18
N THR A 260 -6.40 16.98 -11.13
CA THR A 260 -7.65 17.71 -11.47
C THR A 260 -8.79 17.38 -10.54
N ASP A 261 -8.75 16.27 -9.82
CA ASP A 261 -9.79 15.88 -8.85
C ASP A 261 -9.87 16.90 -7.71
N VAL A 262 -11.10 17.21 -7.27
CA VAL A 262 -11.37 18.17 -6.21
C VAL A 262 -10.72 17.79 -4.88
N LEU A 263 -10.55 16.49 -4.59
CA LEU A 263 -9.89 16.01 -3.38
C LEU A 263 -8.40 16.40 -3.33
N LEU A 264 -7.79 16.62 -4.51
CA LEU A 264 -6.38 17.03 -4.66
C LEU A 264 -6.20 18.55 -4.82
N SER A 265 -7.28 19.34 -4.73
CA SER A 265 -7.24 20.79 -4.97
C SER A 265 -6.39 21.56 -3.97
N SER A 266 -6.16 21.02 -2.78
CA SER A 266 -5.36 21.63 -1.72
C SER A 266 -4.65 20.57 -0.87
N GLY A 267 -3.53 20.95 -0.24
CA GLY A 267 -2.77 20.09 0.68
C GLY A 267 -1.82 19.09 0.01
N PHE A 268 -1.73 19.11 -1.32
CA PHE A 268 -0.83 18.29 -2.12
C PHE A 268 0.07 19.15 -2.99
N ASP A 269 1.31 18.72 -3.16
CA ASP A 269 2.21 19.27 -4.17
C ASP A 269 1.87 18.63 -5.52
N LYS A 270 1.59 19.46 -6.51
CA LYS A 270 1.23 18.97 -7.86
C LYS A 270 2.50 18.61 -8.62
N VAL A 271 2.64 17.33 -8.91
CA VAL A 271 3.77 16.77 -9.65
C VAL A 271 3.26 16.03 -10.90
N SER A 272 4.15 15.75 -11.85
CA SER A 272 3.76 15.11 -13.11
C SER A 272 3.92 13.59 -13.10
N TYR A 273 4.41 12.99 -12.00
CA TYR A 273 4.74 11.57 -11.94
C TYR A 273 3.85 10.81 -10.96
N ILE A 274 3.61 9.54 -11.26
CA ILE A 274 2.96 8.58 -10.37
C ILE A 274 4.01 7.96 -9.44
N GLY A 275 3.62 7.70 -8.18
CA GLY A 275 4.52 7.18 -7.15
C GLY A 275 5.25 8.28 -6.39
N ALA A 276 6.13 7.88 -5.47
CA ALA A 276 6.75 8.77 -4.50
C ALA A 276 8.00 9.51 -5.03
N PHE A 277 8.53 9.13 -6.21
CA PHE A 277 9.84 9.62 -6.70
C PHE A 277 9.74 10.23 -8.09
N ALA A 278 10.42 11.37 -8.28
CA ALA A 278 10.41 12.10 -9.53
C ALA A 278 11.31 11.47 -10.61
N SER A 279 12.44 10.90 -10.24
CA SER A 279 13.39 10.23 -11.12
C SER A 279 14.36 9.35 -10.33
N ASP A 280 15.26 8.68 -11.04
CA ASP A 280 16.36 7.89 -10.48
C ASP A 280 17.57 8.71 -10.01
N LYS A 281 17.55 10.03 -10.19
CA LYS A 281 18.65 10.90 -9.81
C LYS A 281 18.73 11.09 -8.30
N GLU A 282 19.95 11.11 -7.76
CA GLU A 282 20.17 11.34 -6.32
C GLU A 282 19.55 12.66 -5.84
N ALA A 283 19.58 13.70 -6.66
CA ALA A 283 18.98 15.00 -6.32
C ALA A 283 17.46 14.96 -6.15
N ASP A 284 16.79 13.96 -6.72
CA ASP A 284 15.35 13.75 -6.64
C ASP A 284 14.97 12.68 -5.59
N ASN A 285 15.98 12.12 -4.91
CA ASN A 285 15.79 11.14 -3.84
C ASN A 285 15.59 11.85 -2.49
N TRP A 286 14.33 12.13 -2.16
CA TRP A 286 13.98 12.81 -0.91
C TRP A 286 14.31 12.01 0.36
N MET A 287 14.66 10.72 0.23
CA MET A 287 15.10 9.89 1.35
C MET A 287 16.56 10.15 1.74
N SER A 288 17.34 10.77 0.84
CA SER A 288 18.77 10.95 1.06
C SER A 288 19.09 11.77 2.29
N GLY A 289 20.04 11.31 3.09
CA GLY A 289 20.60 12.03 4.23
C GLY A 289 19.83 11.94 5.55
N TRP A 290 18.64 11.29 5.57
CA TRP A 290 17.88 11.12 6.82
C TRP A 290 17.34 9.71 7.07
N THR A 291 17.22 8.88 6.02
CA THR A 291 16.75 7.49 6.16
C THR A 291 17.90 6.53 6.47
N ASN A 292 17.56 5.41 7.10
CA ASN A 292 18.49 4.31 7.36
C ASN A 292 17.86 2.97 6.96
N PHE A 293 18.37 2.33 5.92
CA PHE A 293 17.88 1.04 5.42
C PHE A 293 18.69 -0.15 5.94
N ASP A 294 19.64 0.07 6.87
CA ASP A 294 20.35 -0.94 7.61
C ASP A 294 20.39 -0.62 9.12
N PRO A 295 19.20 -0.41 9.74
CA PRO A 295 19.14 0.03 11.14
C PRO A 295 19.64 -1.05 12.13
N GLN A 296 19.59 -2.32 11.75
CA GLN A 296 20.02 -3.42 12.61
C GLN A 296 21.54 -3.54 12.73
N HIS A 297 22.31 -2.99 11.81
CA HIS A 297 23.76 -2.99 11.82
C HIS A 297 24.37 -1.60 12.01
N THR A 298 23.54 -0.58 12.21
CA THR A 298 24.00 0.79 12.45
C THR A 298 24.36 0.99 13.92
N SER A 299 25.55 1.52 14.19
CA SER A 299 25.92 1.98 15.53
C SER A 299 25.35 3.39 15.74
N TYR A 300 24.56 3.54 16.77
CA TYR A 300 23.97 4.83 17.18
C TYR A 300 24.77 5.48 18.30
#